data_50c7d59b26e8d217cd4bccdec747404a
#
_entry.id   50c7d59b26e8d217cd4bccdec747404a
#
_cell.length_a   1.000
_cell.length_b   1.000
_cell.length_c   1.000
_cell.angle_alpha   90.00
_cell.angle_beta   90.00
_cell.angle_gamma   90.00
#
_symmetry.space_group_name_H-M   'P 1'
#
loop_
_entity.id
_entity.type
_entity.pdbx_description
1 polymer ?
#
loop_
_entity_poly.entity_id
_entity_poly.type
_entity_poly.pdbx_seq_one_letter_code
_entity_poly.pdbx_strand_id
1 'polypeptide(L)'
;MKKSIYLPFLVVALMVAAVDAAFAQARIARTEFLCYDKREDAKRDIRTQIDKYIAIAPTLQFQSDEGGVRAVYEQVITVPASWNDYNAYLHTENIGNDYTIFVNGRQISRPIDKHTPSELFISPYLDQGDNTVAIVVVAEPYMSTIAEDIATSPRTQFSNCYIFAQRKLGIYDVNIRLLPDSLNRFAQLHLDVEVDNSFSTDETIEVGYDIYAPDGKLIDYSVNDLAMTGFSRDTMRFKPWVYHSNPNRWSPANPKLYDLMLYTKRNGILWEYMPFKVGFAEYGYNDKGQITAFGQPLQLKESRYNAAADRATTEKEVKALKAKGINCLSPTHPQPQWFYDICDKVGIYVIDCAAISSPTGADDRTIAGTSANAPWLLEDYLMRVETMYRRAQNHACIIAFRLANAPSGNGYNLYKAYELLKSFGDTRAIIYDGAEGEWNTDIE
;
A
#
# COMPACT_ATOMS: atom_id res chain seq x y z
N MET A 1 -6.47 23.85 44.03
CA MET A 1 -5.80 23.41 42.82
C MET A 1 -5.92 21.89 42.72
N LYS A 2 -7.00 21.41 42.12
CA LYS A 2 -7.24 20.01 41.77
C LYS A 2 -7.96 20.01 40.42
N LYS A 3 -7.22 20.18 39.37
CA LYS A 3 -7.70 20.00 37.99
C LYS A 3 -6.64 19.19 37.30
N SER A 4 -7.03 18.08 36.70
CA SER A 4 -6.24 17.35 35.69
C SER A 4 -5.99 15.86 35.91
N ILE A 5 -6.74 15.15 36.73
CA ILE A 5 -6.57 13.67 36.84
C ILE A 5 -7.72 12.91 36.13
N TYR A 6 -8.78 13.61 35.72
CA TYR A 6 -9.98 12.91 35.18
C TYR A 6 -9.99 12.66 33.66
N LEU A 7 -9.13 13.35 32.90
CA LEU A 7 -9.15 13.21 31.43
C LEU A 7 -8.60 11.85 30.94
N PRO A 8 -7.43 11.37 31.42
CA PRO A 8 -6.93 10.05 30.98
C PRO A 8 -7.79 8.88 31.46
N PHE A 9 -8.39 9.00 32.65
CA PHE A 9 -9.33 7.97 33.15
C PHE A 9 -10.65 7.95 32.36
N LEU A 10 -11.12 9.07 31.85
CA LEU A 10 -12.32 9.13 31.02
C LEU A 10 -12.12 8.44 29.67
N VAL A 11 -10.96 8.62 29.03
CA VAL A 11 -10.60 7.93 27.79
C VAL A 11 -10.46 6.41 28.00
N VAL A 12 -9.80 5.98 29.07
CA VAL A 12 -9.67 4.56 29.41
C VAL A 12 -11.03 3.93 29.82
N ALA A 13 -11.90 4.66 30.54
CA ALA A 13 -13.21 4.17 30.92
C ALA A 13 -14.19 4.08 29.72
N LEU A 14 -14.07 4.98 28.73
CA LEU A 14 -14.85 4.92 27.49
C LEU A 14 -14.39 3.77 26.57
N MET A 15 -13.13 3.34 26.66
CA MET A 15 -12.62 2.19 25.91
C MET A 15 -13.24 0.84 26.30
N VAL A 16 -13.77 0.71 27.50
CA VAL A 16 -14.36 -0.54 28.01
C VAL A 16 -15.87 -0.65 27.73
N ALA A 17 -16.54 0.45 27.38
CA ALA A 17 -18.01 0.50 27.30
C ALA A 17 -18.60 0.48 25.88
N ALA A 18 -17.78 0.44 24.82
CA ALA A 18 -18.28 0.49 23.45
C ALA A 18 -17.96 -0.80 22.66
N VAL A 19 -18.53 -1.92 23.09
CA VAL A 19 -18.48 -3.19 22.34
C VAL A 19 -19.80 -3.39 21.59
N ASP A 20 -20.21 -2.43 20.76
CA ASP A 20 -21.31 -2.64 19.82
C ASP A 20 -21.26 -1.57 18.69
N ALA A 21 -20.21 -1.61 17.87
CA ALA A 21 -20.27 -0.95 16.60
C ALA A 21 -19.67 -1.90 15.56
N ALA A 22 -20.29 -1.97 14.40
CA ALA A 22 -19.65 -2.53 13.23
C ALA A 22 -18.32 -1.76 13.06
N PHE A 23 -17.21 -2.35 13.52
CA PHE A 23 -15.88 -1.74 13.39
C PHE A 23 -15.67 -1.39 11.94
N ALA A 24 -15.22 -0.17 11.66
CA ALA A 24 -14.67 0.14 10.37
C ALA A 24 -13.56 -0.88 10.15
N GLN A 25 -13.78 -1.77 9.18
CA GLN A 25 -12.78 -2.77 8.85
C GLN A 25 -11.55 -2.01 8.36
N ALA A 26 -10.37 -2.33 8.91
CA ALA A 26 -9.13 -1.78 8.40
C ALA A 26 -9.10 -2.08 6.91
N ARG A 27 -9.07 -1.04 6.07
CA ARG A 27 -9.00 -1.21 4.64
C ARG A 27 -7.58 -1.51 4.23
N ILE A 28 -7.49 -2.32 3.22
CA ILE A 28 -6.24 -2.59 2.52
C ILE A 28 -5.69 -1.27 2.00
N ALA A 29 -4.45 -0.96 2.35
CA ALA A 29 -3.80 0.22 1.81
C ALA A 29 -3.61 0.04 0.30
N ARG A 30 -4.12 0.99 -0.46
CA ARG A 30 -4.11 1.00 -1.93
C ARG A 30 -2.81 1.58 -2.47
N THR A 31 -2.70 1.65 -3.79
CA THR A 31 -1.69 2.48 -4.46
C THR A 31 -1.70 3.89 -3.88
N GLU A 32 -0.54 4.36 -3.45
CA GLU A 32 -0.43 5.68 -2.84
C GLU A 32 -0.35 6.76 -3.91
N PHE A 33 -1.35 7.61 -3.98
CA PHE A 33 -1.36 8.81 -4.82
C PHE A 33 -2.15 9.94 -4.15
N LEU A 34 -1.92 11.16 -4.61
CA LEU A 34 -2.68 12.32 -4.20
C LEU A 34 -3.31 13.00 -5.40
N CYS A 35 -4.47 13.62 -5.16
CA CYS A 35 -5.22 14.36 -6.16
C CYS A 35 -4.90 15.85 -6.07
N TYR A 36 -4.59 16.47 -7.19
CA TYR A 36 -4.26 17.89 -7.33
C TYR A 36 -5.29 18.59 -8.20
N ASP A 37 -5.69 19.80 -7.82
CA ASP A 37 -6.62 20.61 -8.63
C ASP A 37 -5.93 21.24 -9.84
N LYS A 38 -4.60 21.34 -9.83
CA LYS A 38 -3.82 21.93 -10.91
C LYS A 38 -2.73 20.99 -11.40
N ARG A 39 -2.57 20.95 -12.72
CA ARG A 39 -1.56 20.13 -13.37
C ARG A 39 -0.13 20.46 -12.95
N GLU A 40 0.15 21.76 -12.75
CA GLU A 40 1.47 22.23 -12.33
C GLU A 40 1.84 21.78 -10.93
N ASP A 41 0.86 21.71 -10.02
CA ASP A 41 1.05 21.21 -8.67
C ASP A 41 1.23 19.69 -8.66
N ALA A 42 0.46 18.98 -9.49
CA ALA A 42 0.62 17.54 -9.71
C ALA A 42 2.02 17.18 -10.24
N LYS A 43 2.57 17.96 -11.16
CA LYS A 43 3.94 17.75 -11.68
C LYS A 43 5.02 17.94 -10.61
N ARG A 44 4.77 18.78 -9.59
CA ARG A 44 5.71 18.98 -8.47
C ARG A 44 5.57 17.92 -7.40
N ASP A 45 4.39 17.31 -7.29
CA ASP A 45 3.99 16.28 -6.29
C ASP A 45 4.37 16.70 -4.84
N ILE A 46 4.00 17.92 -4.45
CA ILE A 46 4.30 18.46 -3.11
C ILE A 46 3.07 18.26 -2.20
N ARG A 47 3.04 17.19 -1.46
CA ARG A 47 1.93 16.77 -0.59
C ARG A 47 1.57 17.80 0.47
N THR A 48 2.54 18.44 1.09
CA THR A 48 2.33 19.40 2.18
C THR A 48 1.73 20.72 1.76
N GLN A 49 1.57 20.98 0.46
CA GLN A 49 1.02 22.22 -0.09
C GLN A 49 -0.43 22.08 -0.57
N ILE A 50 -1.05 20.92 -0.39
CA ILE A 50 -2.46 20.69 -0.76
C ILE A 50 -3.34 20.68 0.48
N ASP A 51 -4.52 21.29 0.36
CA ASP A 51 -5.56 21.32 1.42
C ASP A 51 -6.27 19.97 1.64
N LYS A 52 -5.92 18.95 0.85
CA LYS A 52 -6.47 17.59 0.90
C LYS A 52 -5.58 16.63 1.69
N TYR A 53 -4.60 17.13 2.42
CA TYR A 53 -3.64 16.36 3.18
C TYR A 53 -3.41 16.95 4.57
N ILE A 54 -3.54 16.14 5.61
CA ILE A 54 -3.28 16.51 7.00
C ILE A 54 -2.29 15.50 7.57
N ALA A 55 -1.08 15.95 7.91
CA ALA A 55 -0.08 15.11 8.57
C ALA A 55 -0.56 14.69 9.97
N ILE A 56 -0.35 13.42 10.32
CA ILE A 56 -0.64 12.88 11.65
C ILE A 56 0.68 12.70 12.39
N ALA A 57 0.89 13.54 13.40
CA ALA A 57 2.04 13.54 14.30
C ALA A 57 1.56 13.73 15.76
N PRO A 58 0.86 12.77 16.33
CA PRO A 58 0.20 12.93 17.62
C PRO A 58 1.22 12.96 18.75
N THR A 59 0.84 13.60 19.84
CA THR A 59 1.65 13.72 21.05
C THR A 59 1.25 12.69 22.11
N LEU A 60 2.25 12.20 22.84
CA LEU A 60 2.04 11.24 23.93
C LEU A 60 1.22 11.87 25.03
N GLN A 61 0.09 11.24 25.39
CA GLN A 61 -0.80 11.66 26.49
C GLN A 61 -0.67 10.74 27.69
N PHE A 62 -0.46 9.44 27.44
CA PHE A 62 -0.38 8.42 28.46
C PHE A 62 0.61 7.33 28.07
N GLN A 63 1.32 6.78 29.07
CA GLN A 63 2.18 5.60 28.89
C GLN A 63 2.10 4.73 30.15
N SER A 64 2.10 3.40 29.96
CA SER A 64 2.12 2.41 31.03
C SER A 64 2.90 1.18 30.60
N ASP A 65 3.62 0.58 31.53
CA ASP A 65 4.27 -0.71 31.32
C ASP A 65 3.38 -1.88 31.75
N GLU A 66 2.23 -1.59 32.31
CA GLU A 66 1.26 -2.57 32.82
C GLU A 66 -0.07 -2.50 32.05
N GLY A 67 -0.67 -3.68 31.84
CA GLY A 67 -1.98 -3.80 31.18
C GLY A 67 -1.91 -3.89 29.66
N GLY A 68 -3.09 -3.96 29.02
CA GLY A 68 -3.24 -4.12 27.56
C GLY A 68 -2.94 -2.84 26.76
N VAL A 69 -3.14 -1.65 27.37
CA VAL A 69 -2.81 -0.35 26.75
C VAL A 69 -1.41 0.08 27.17
N ARG A 70 -0.52 0.27 26.22
CA ARG A 70 0.89 0.66 26.46
C ARG A 70 1.11 2.16 26.34
N ALA A 71 0.45 2.82 25.39
CA ALA A 71 0.55 4.26 25.21
C ALA A 71 -0.67 4.81 24.48
N VAL A 72 -0.99 6.07 24.72
CA VAL A 72 -2.02 6.84 24.00
C VAL A 72 -1.38 8.09 23.42
N TYR A 73 -1.52 8.27 22.12
CA TYR A 73 -1.07 9.44 21.38
C TYR A 73 -2.28 10.15 20.80
N GLU A 74 -2.38 11.46 20.94
CA GLU A 74 -3.52 12.24 20.46
C GLU A 74 -3.08 13.46 19.67
N GLN A 75 -3.91 13.81 18.68
CA GLN A 75 -3.81 15.04 17.91
C GLN A 75 -5.19 15.59 17.64
N VAL A 76 -5.35 16.91 17.83
CA VAL A 76 -6.50 17.64 17.31
C VAL A 76 -6.20 18.04 15.88
N ILE A 77 -7.12 17.74 14.97
CA ILE A 77 -7.06 18.12 13.56
C ILE A 77 -8.29 18.98 13.22
N THR A 78 -8.14 19.92 12.32
CA THR A 78 -9.26 20.71 11.80
C THR A 78 -9.59 20.24 10.39
N VAL A 79 -10.79 19.73 10.19
CA VAL A 79 -11.28 19.31 8.87
C VAL A 79 -11.74 20.54 8.10
N PRO A 80 -11.16 20.83 6.91
CA PRO A 80 -11.56 21.97 6.11
C PRO A 80 -13.01 21.85 5.63
N ALA A 81 -13.74 22.96 5.60
CA ALA A 81 -15.10 23.01 5.07
C ALA A 81 -15.17 22.62 3.57
N SER A 82 -14.05 22.76 2.84
CA SER A 82 -13.92 22.31 1.44
C SER A 82 -14.04 20.81 1.25
N TRP A 83 -13.99 20.00 2.32
CA TRP A 83 -14.06 18.52 2.24
C TRP A 83 -15.50 17.97 2.18
N ASN A 84 -16.54 18.78 2.11
CA ASN A 84 -17.94 18.30 2.09
C ASN A 84 -18.24 17.30 0.96
N ASP A 85 -17.58 17.45 -0.21
CA ASP A 85 -17.72 16.55 -1.38
C ASP A 85 -16.59 15.54 -1.48
N TYR A 86 -15.89 15.32 -0.37
CA TYR A 86 -14.77 14.38 -0.30
C TYR A 86 -15.04 13.28 0.72
N ASN A 87 -14.42 12.14 0.48
CA ASN A 87 -14.22 11.06 1.43
C ASN A 87 -12.87 11.25 2.10
N ALA A 88 -12.82 11.17 3.41
CA ALA A 88 -11.59 11.25 4.19
C ALA A 88 -11.11 9.85 4.59
N TYR A 89 -9.83 9.61 4.39
CA TYR A 89 -9.15 8.37 4.75
C TYR A 89 -7.96 8.67 5.65
N LEU A 90 -7.77 7.84 6.67
CA LEU A 90 -6.57 7.85 7.52
C LEU A 90 -5.63 6.76 7.06
N HIS A 91 -4.46 7.15 6.59
CA HIS A 91 -3.36 6.26 6.28
C HIS A 91 -2.42 6.17 7.47
N THR A 92 -2.05 4.95 7.86
CA THR A 92 -1.09 4.68 8.93
C THR A 92 -0.10 3.63 8.48
N GLU A 93 1.18 3.86 8.77
CA GLU A 93 2.26 3.00 8.34
C GLU A 93 3.43 3.05 9.31
N ASN A 94 4.03 1.88 9.56
CA ASN A 94 5.30 1.73 10.29
C ASN A 94 5.34 2.44 11.65
N ILE A 95 4.26 2.30 12.43
CA ILE A 95 4.16 2.91 13.75
C ILE A 95 5.12 2.27 14.77
N GLY A 96 5.58 1.05 14.52
CA GLY A 96 6.53 0.32 15.34
C GLY A 96 5.91 -0.52 16.46
N ASN A 97 4.63 -0.36 16.72
CA ASN A 97 3.85 -1.15 17.70
C ASN A 97 2.47 -1.45 17.14
N ASP A 98 1.84 -2.52 17.61
CA ASP A 98 0.43 -2.79 17.32
C ASP A 98 -0.45 -1.73 17.98
N TYR A 99 -1.49 -1.31 17.31
CA TYR A 99 -2.28 -0.15 17.74
C TYR A 99 -3.75 -0.25 17.33
N THR A 100 -4.57 0.56 17.97
CA THR A 100 -5.99 0.78 17.65
C THR A 100 -6.23 2.27 17.46
N ILE A 101 -7.14 2.64 16.57
CA ILE A 101 -7.44 4.02 16.23
C ILE A 101 -8.80 4.43 16.78
N PHE A 102 -8.86 5.64 17.33
CA PHE A 102 -10.08 6.31 17.77
C PHE A 102 -10.19 7.67 17.08
N VAL A 103 -11.40 8.02 16.68
CA VAL A 103 -11.75 9.35 16.19
C VAL A 103 -12.91 9.88 17.03
N ASN A 104 -12.76 11.05 17.60
CA ASN A 104 -13.73 11.68 18.50
C ASN A 104 -14.20 10.75 19.62
N GLY A 105 -13.27 9.97 20.20
CA GLY A 105 -13.52 9.01 21.26
C GLY A 105 -14.20 7.70 20.83
N ARG A 106 -14.49 7.53 19.54
CA ARG A 106 -15.05 6.28 18.99
C ARG A 106 -13.94 5.41 18.44
N GLN A 107 -13.88 4.15 18.84
CA GLN A 107 -12.99 3.18 18.23
C GLN A 107 -13.44 2.91 16.79
N ILE A 108 -12.52 3.04 15.82
CA ILE A 108 -12.81 2.90 14.40
C ILE A 108 -12.05 1.74 13.74
N SER A 109 -11.18 1.07 14.47
CA SER A 109 -10.46 -0.09 13.95
C SER A 109 -10.41 -1.23 14.97
N ARG A 110 -10.27 -2.46 14.46
CA ARG A 110 -9.66 -3.56 15.24
C ARG A 110 -8.19 -3.21 15.48
N PRO A 111 -7.45 -3.94 16.34
CA PRO A 111 -6.01 -3.80 16.42
C PRO A 111 -5.36 -3.97 15.05
N ILE A 112 -4.44 -3.06 14.74
CA ILE A 112 -3.69 -3.03 13.47
C ILE A 112 -2.25 -3.42 13.79
N ASP A 113 -1.69 -4.28 12.97
CA ASP A 113 -0.31 -4.70 13.14
C ASP A 113 0.69 -3.59 12.75
N LYS A 114 1.84 -3.63 13.41
CA LYS A 114 2.90 -2.62 13.31
C LYS A 114 3.65 -2.56 11.98
N HIS A 115 3.55 -3.61 11.16
CA HIS A 115 4.33 -3.77 9.94
C HIS A 115 3.53 -3.60 8.65
N THR A 116 2.20 -3.71 8.74
CA THR A 116 1.35 -3.60 7.56
C THR A 116 0.75 -2.20 7.47
N PRO A 117 0.96 -1.49 6.38
CA PRO A 117 0.25 -0.24 6.12
C PRO A 117 -1.27 -0.44 6.14
N SER A 118 -1.99 0.53 6.67
CA SER A 118 -3.44 0.46 6.81
C SER A 118 -4.09 1.75 6.35
N GLU A 119 -5.25 1.62 5.73
CA GLU A 119 -6.06 2.74 5.27
C GLU A 119 -7.50 2.60 5.76
N LEU A 120 -7.98 3.59 6.47
CA LEU A 120 -9.29 3.58 7.11
C LEU A 120 -10.17 4.70 6.56
N PHE A 121 -11.38 4.38 6.16
CA PHE A 121 -12.39 5.36 5.81
C PHE A 121 -12.94 6.01 7.07
N ILE A 122 -12.64 7.30 7.30
CA ILE A 122 -12.95 7.99 8.55
C ILE A 122 -14.05 9.05 8.43
N SER A 123 -14.54 9.37 7.22
CA SER A 123 -15.59 10.39 7.02
C SER A 123 -16.78 10.26 7.97
N PRO A 124 -17.30 9.06 8.27
CA PRO A 124 -18.48 8.93 9.16
C PRO A 124 -18.22 9.30 10.62
N TYR A 125 -16.95 9.44 10.99
CA TYR A 125 -16.51 9.73 12.36
C TYR A 125 -16.01 11.16 12.54
N LEU A 126 -15.95 11.95 11.45
CA LEU A 126 -15.49 13.32 11.47
C LEU A 126 -16.67 14.29 11.60
N ASP A 127 -16.49 15.29 12.46
CA ASP A 127 -17.35 16.48 12.57
C ASP A 127 -16.73 17.64 11.76
N GLN A 128 -17.55 18.64 11.43
CA GLN A 128 -17.01 19.89 10.86
C GLN A 128 -16.16 20.63 11.90
N GLY A 129 -14.97 21.08 11.51
CA GLY A 129 -14.05 21.77 12.40
C GLY A 129 -13.10 20.81 13.13
N ASP A 130 -12.95 20.98 14.43
CA ASP A 130 -11.96 20.26 15.21
C ASP A 130 -12.40 18.83 15.54
N ASN A 131 -11.48 17.91 15.32
CA ASN A 131 -11.64 16.47 15.60
C ASN A 131 -10.43 15.95 16.36
N THR A 132 -10.63 14.98 17.24
CA THR A 132 -9.54 14.31 17.93
C THR A 132 -9.26 12.96 17.30
N VAL A 133 -8.01 12.74 16.88
CA VAL A 133 -7.52 11.44 16.43
C VAL A 133 -6.60 10.89 17.52
N ALA A 134 -6.91 9.70 18.04
CA ALA A 134 -6.09 9.02 19.02
C ALA A 134 -5.59 7.68 18.47
N ILE A 135 -4.29 7.44 18.63
CA ILE A 135 -3.61 6.19 18.30
C ILE A 135 -3.21 5.54 19.63
N VAL A 136 -3.82 4.40 19.92
CA VAL A 136 -3.66 3.66 21.16
C VAL A 136 -2.78 2.45 20.89
N VAL A 137 -1.57 2.47 21.42
CA VAL A 137 -0.65 1.32 21.35
C VAL A 137 -1.14 0.25 22.30
N VAL A 138 -1.30 -0.95 21.79
CA VAL A 138 -1.86 -2.10 22.51
C VAL A 138 -0.86 -3.26 22.52
N ALA A 139 -1.02 -4.15 23.50
CA ALA A 139 -0.34 -5.43 23.51
C ALA A 139 -1.32 -6.50 23.03
N GLU A 140 -1.20 -6.89 21.76
CA GLU A 140 -2.04 -7.91 21.13
C GLU A 140 -1.22 -9.17 20.81
N PRO A 141 -1.24 -10.17 21.69
CA PRO A 141 -0.38 -11.36 21.53
C PRO A 141 -0.61 -12.11 20.22
N TYR A 142 -1.86 -12.16 19.71
CA TYR A 142 -2.16 -12.90 18.49
C TYR A 142 -1.61 -12.23 17.22
N MET A 143 -1.52 -10.90 17.18
CA MET A 143 -0.92 -10.17 16.05
C MET A 143 0.57 -10.45 15.94
N SER A 144 1.26 -10.58 17.09
CA SER A 144 2.68 -10.93 17.13
C SER A 144 2.97 -12.34 16.62
N THR A 145 2.02 -13.28 16.70
CA THR A 145 2.22 -14.66 16.20
C THR A 145 2.32 -14.75 14.68
N ILE A 146 1.84 -13.75 13.95
CA ILE A 146 1.95 -13.69 12.48
C ILE A 146 3.28 -13.08 12.05
N ALA A 147 3.92 -12.27 12.89
CA ALA A 147 5.12 -11.49 12.54
C ALA A 147 6.22 -11.59 13.61
N GLU A 148 6.46 -12.79 14.16
CA GLU A 148 7.36 -13.05 15.29
C GLU A 148 8.78 -12.54 15.07
N ASP A 149 9.37 -12.82 13.90
CA ASP A 149 10.78 -12.54 13.60
C ASP A 149 10.99 -11.24 12.81
N ILE A 150 9.94 -10.46 12.57
CA ILE A 150 10.11 -9.18 11.88
C ILE A 150 10.59 -8.14 12.89
N ALA A 151 11.81 -7.64 12.67
CA ALA A 151 12.39 -6.62 13.53
C ALA A 151 11.50 -5.37 13.61
N THR A 152 11.29 -4.88 14.83
CA THR A 152 10.47 -3.69 15.10
C THR A 152 11.34 -2.49 15.42
N SER A 153 10.85 -1.30 15.08
CA SER A 153 11.43 -0.08 15.64
C SER A 153 11.22 -0.06 17.16
N PRO A 154 12.26 0.25 17.95
CA PRO A 154 12.10 0.35 19.40
C PRO A 154 11.27 1.56 19.86
N ARG A 155 10.88 2.41 18.92
CA ARG A 155 10.13 3.66 19.21
C ARG A 155 8.91 3.76 18.33
N THR A 156 7.81 4.20 18.92
CA THR A 156 6.62 4.63 18.18
C THR A 156 6.94 5.85 17.32
N GLN A 157 6.57 5.82 16.06
CA GLN A 157 6.81 6.90 15.11
C GLN A 157 5.60 7.09 14.19
N PHE A 158 5.44 8.29 13.64
CA PHE A 158 4.28 8.66 12.82
C PHE A 158 4.68 9.34 11.50
N SER A 159 5.89 9.09 11.02
CA SER A 159 6.45 9.78 9.85
C SER A 159 5.66 9.56 8.56
N ASN A 160 4.93 8.45 8.46
CA ASN A 160 4.11 8.09 7.30
C ASN A 160 2.62 7.96 7.67
N CYS A 161 2.16 8.77 8.65
CA CYS A 161 0.75 8.80 9.04
C CYS A 161 0.12 10.12 8.57
N TYR A 162 -1.01 10.03 7.87
CA TYR A 162 -1.70 11.21 7.36
C TYR A 162 -3.18 10.93 7.06
N ILE A 163 -3.97 11.99 7.06
CA ILE A 163 -5.33 11.96 6.54
C ILE A 163 -5.31 12.59 5.15
N PHE A 164 -5.99 11.98 4.21
CA PHE A 164 -6.17 12.53 2.88
C PHE A 164 -7.63 12.51 2.45
N ALA A 165 -7.99 13.45 1.60
CA ALA A 165 -9.31 13.57 1.05
C ALA A 165 -9.34 13.17 -0.42
N GLN A 166 -10.28 12.31 -0.80
CA GLN A 166 -10.58 11.93 -2.17
C GLN A 166 -12.02 12.33 -2.51
N ARG A 167 -12.28 12.74 -3.76
CA ARG A 167 -13.64 13.06 -4.18
C ARG A 167 -14.57 11.86 -4.04
N LYS A 168 -15.84 12.14 -3.69
CA LYS A 168 -16.91 11.13 -3.64
C LYS A 168 -17.20 10.50 -5.00
N LEU A 169 -16.92 11.21 -6.08
CA LEU A 169 -16.87 10.68 -7.43
C LEU A 169 -15.47 10.93 -7.97
N GLY A 170 -14.64 9.91 -8.04
CA GLY A 170 -13.23 10.07 -8.41
C GLY A 170 -12.48 8.76 -8.49
N ILE A 171 -11.21 8.83 -8.86
CA ILE A 171 -10.34 7.66 -8.95
C ILE A 171 -10.09 7.09 -7.55
N TYR A 172 -10.38 5.79 -7.39
CA TYR A 172 -10.21 5.07 -6.14
C TYR A 172 -8.87 4.34 -6.05
N ASP A 173 -8.48 3.63 -7.12
CA ASP A 173 -7.20 2.92 -7.23
C ASP A 173 -6.81 2.79 -8.70
N VAL A 174 -5.58 2.41 -8.95
CA VAL A 174 -5.07 2.20 -10.30
C VAL A 174 -4.15 0.99 -10.36
N ASN A 175 -4.30 0.19 -11.40
CA ASN A 175 -3.38 -0.90 -11.72
C ASN A 175 -2.76 -0.64 -13.10
N ILE A 176 -1.43 -0.58 -13.14
CA ILE A 176 -0.64 -0.26 -14.32
C ILE A 176 0.22 -1.47 -14.66
N ARG A 177 -0.06 -2.13 -15.78
CA ARG A 177 0.65 -3.34 -16.20
C ARG A 177 1.14 -3.20 -17.63
N LEU A 178 2.34 -3.68 -17.88
CA LEU A 178 2.84 -3.88 -19.22
C LEU A 178 2.61 -5.34 -19.62
N LEU A 179 1.83 -5.57 -20.66
CA LEU A 179 1.63 -6.89 -21.20
C LEU A 179 2.33 -7.03 -22.56
N PRO A 180 3.00 -8.16 -22.84
CA PRO A 180 3.66 -8.37 -24.11
C PRO A 180 2.63 -8.45 -25.24
N ASP A 181 2.96 -7.90 -26.38
CA ASP A 181 2.32 -8.25 -27.64
C ASP A 181 2.70 -9.70 -28.00
N SER A 182 1.75 -10.46 -28.51
CA SER A 182 1.92 -11.86 -28.95
C SER A 182 3.10 -12.07 -29.91
N LEU A 183 3.53 -11.01 -30.57
CA LEU A 183 4.68 -11.02 -31.49
C LEU A 183 5.94 -10.37 -30.90
N ASN A 184 5.90 -9.97 -29.64
CA ASN A 184 7.01 -9.34 -28.90
C ASN A 184 7.62 -8.08 -29.57
N ARG A 185 6.84 -7.43 -30.46
CA ARG A 185 7.26 -6.23 -31.21
C ARG A 185 6.89 -4.93 -30.54
N PHE A 186 5.82 -4.96 -29.75
CA PHE A 186 5.24 -3.80 -29.07
C PHE A 186 4.94 -4.17 -27.63
N ALA A 187 4.91 -3.20 -26.74
CA ALA A 187 4.34 -3.35 -25.43
C ALA A 187 2.99 -2.62 -25.39
N GLN A 188 2.00 -3.28 -24.86
CA GLN A 188 0.71 -2.69 -24.56
C GLN A 188 0.65 -2.37 -23.07
N LEU A 189 0.52 -1.11 -22.74
CA LEU A 189 0.25 -0.70 -21.37
C LEU A 189 -1.24 -0.93 -21.06
N HIS A 190 -1.53 -1.61 -19.97
CA HIS A 190 -2.88 -1.76 -19.45
C HIS A 190 -3.03 -0.84 -18.24
N LEU A 191 -3.98 0.09 -18.33
CA LEU A 191 -4.35 0.98 -17.25
C LEU A 191 -5.76 0.61 -16.80
N ASP A 192 -5.89 -0.06 -15.68
CA ASP A 192 -7.17 -0.35 -15.04
C ASP A 192 -7.37 0.71 -13.94
N VAL A 193 -8.25 1.66 -14.17
CA VAL A 193 -8.52 2.80 -13.28
C VAL A 193 -9.83 2.54 -12.57
N GLU A 194 -9.77 2.18 -11.30
CA GLU A 194 -10.95 1.99 -10.46
C GLU A 194 -11.53 3.36 -10.08
N VAL A 195 -12.81 3.57 -10.33
CA VAL A 195 -13.55 4.80 -9.99
C VAL A 195 -14.63 4.48 -8.97
N ASP A 196 -14.74 5.31 -7.95
CA ASP A 196 -15.77 5.21 -6.90
C ASP A 196 -16.82 6.31 -7.08
N ASN A 197 -18.10 5.94 -7.04
CA ASN A 197 -19.20 6.85 -6.89
C ASN A 197 -19.83 6.65 -5.50
N SER A 198 -19.47 7.49 -4.56
CA SER A 198 -20.02 7.49 -3.20
C SER A 198 -21.30 8.34 -3.06
N PHE A 199 -21.83 8.93 -4.15
CA PHE A 199 -23.13 9.57 -4.15
C PHE A 199 -24.25 8.52 -4.30
N SER A 200 -25.43 8.84 -3.81
CA SER A 200 -26.62 8.00 -3.99
C SER A 200 -27.24 8.10 -5.39
N THR A 201 -26.80 9.04 -6.20
CA THR A 201 -27.29 9.31 -7.56
C THR A 201 -26.39 8.68 -8.60
N ASP A 202 -26.98 8.37 -9.75
CA ASP A 202 -26.23 8.00 -10.95
C ASP A 202 -25.43 9.21 -11.43
N GLU A 203 -24.18 9.01 -11.79
CA GLU A 203 -23.23 10.05 -12.17
C GLU A 203 -22.47 9.63 -13.43
N THR A 204 -21.94 10.61 -14.15
CA THR A 204 -21.00 10.39 -15.25
C THR A 204 -19.71 11.17 -14.97
N ILE A 205 -18.57 10.50 -15.14
CA ILE A 205 -17.25 11.08 -14.99
C ILE A 205 -16.41 10.78 -16.24
N GLU A 206 -15.68 11.76 -16.73
CA GLU A 206 -14.68 11.55 -17.76
C GLU A 206 -13.36 11.20 -17.07
N VAL A 207 -12.75 10.08 -17.44
CA VAL A 207 -11.43 9.64 -17.00
C VAL A 207 -10.48 9.72 -18.16
N GLY A 208 -9.31 10.33 -17.95
CA GLY A 208 -8.31 10.48 -19.00
C GLY A 208 -6.90 10.28 -18.51
N TYR A 209 -6.00 10.11 -19.46
CA TYR A 209 -4.55 10.02 -19.21
C TYR A 209 -3.75 10.76 -20.27
N ASP A 210 -2.56 11.23 -19.87
CA ASP A 210 -1.47 11.64 -20.74
C ASP A 210 -0.21 10.88 -20.37
N ILE A 211 0.51 10.32 -21.34
CA ILE A 211 1.80 9.64 -21.15
C ILE A 211 2.90 10.44 -21.81
N TYR A 212 3.94 10.78 -21.04
CA TYR A 212 5.13 11.48 -21.51
C TYR A 212 6.36 10.59 -21.44
N ALA A 213 7.15 10.59 -22.48
CA ALA A 213 8.45 9.93 -22.51
C ALA A 213 9.44 10.60 -21.52
N PRO A 214 10.56 9.92 -21.17
CA PRO A 214 11.57 10.48 -20.28
C PRO A 214 12.18 11.82 -20.72
N ASP A 215 12.07 12.16 -22.01
CA ASP A 215 12.48 13.44 -22.58
C ASP A 215 11.38 14.53 -22.50
N GLY A 216 10.23 14.21 -21.92
CA GLY A 216 9.10 15.11 -21.77
C GLY A 216 8.15 15.18 -22.97
N LYS A 217 8.39 14.40 -24.03
CA LYS A 217 7.51 14.35 -25.19
C LYS A 217 6.24 13.58 -24.89
N LEU A 218 5.07 14.17 -25.18
CA LEU A 218 3.79 13.47 -25.14
C LEU A 218 3.78 12.36 -26.18
N ILE A 219 3.51 11.14 -25.76
CA ILE A 219 3.53 9.95 -26.62
C ILE A 219 2.15 9.34 -26.85
N ASP A 220 1.27 9.46 -25.86
CA ASP A 220 -0.11 8.98 -25.98
C ASP A 220 -1.04 9.70 -24.99
N TYR A 221 -2.32 9.77 -25.32
CA TYR A 221 -3.37 10.33 -24.46
C TYR A 221 -4.74 9.80 -24.86
N SER A 222 -5.65 9.73 -23.91
CA SER A 222 -7.07 9.43 -24.17
C SER A 222 -7.94 9.98 -23.06
N VAL A 223 -9.23 10.09 -23.35
CA VAL A 223 -10.28 10.40 -22.37
C VAL A 223 -11.57 9.70 -22.77
N ASN A 224 -12.23 9.05 -21.82
CA ASN A 224 -13.50 8.35 -22.04
C ASN A 224 -14.48 8.66 -20.91
N ASP A 225 -15.77 8.59 -21.24
CA ASP A 225 -16.85 8.70 -20.26
C ASP A 225 -17.08 7.37 -19.54
N LEU A 226 -17.36 7.44 -18.25
CA LEU A 226 -17.78 6.34 -17.42
C LEU A 226 -19.09 6.72 -16.72
N ALA A 227 -20.18 6.03 -17.08
CA ALA A 227 -21.45 6.14 -16.41
C ALA A 227 -21.49 5.18 -15.21
N MET A 228 -21.82 5.69 -14.04
CA MET A 228 -21.80 4.95 -12.78
C MET A 228 -23.13 5.07 -12.07
N THR A 229 -23.62 3.99 -11.52
CA THR A 229 -24.78 4.00 -10.61
C THR A 229 -24.41 4.56 -9.24
N GLY A 230 -25.43 4.99 -8.49
CA GLY A 230 -25.19 5.46 -7.12
C GLY A 230 -24.58 4.37 -6.22
N PHE A 231 -23.67 4.76 -5.33
CA PHE A 231 -22.96 3.85 -4.42
C PHE A 231 -22.28 2.66 -5.11
N SER A 232 -21.66 2.89 -6.27
CA SER A 232 -20.97 1.84 -7.03
C SER A 232 -19.50 2.14 -7.24
N ARG A 233 -18.78 1.08 -7.59
CA ARG A 233 -17.41 1.15 -8.09
C ARG A 233 -17.34 0.43 -9.41
N ASP A 234 -16.64 1.02 -10.38
CA ASP A 234 -16.41 0.45 -11.70
C ASP A 234 -14.98 0.76 -12.18
N THR A 235 -14.55 0.10 -13.24
CA THR A 235 -13.18 0.20 -13.75
C THR A 235 -13.16 0.71 -15.18
N MET A 236 -12.56 1.88 -15.39
CA MET A 236 -12.21 2.37 -16.72
C MET A 236 -10.92 1.67 -17.18
N ARG A 237 -10.94 1.07 -18.37
CA ARG A 237 -9.82 0.33 -18.93
C ARG A 237 -9.26 1.01 -20.16
N PHE A 238 -7.97 1.35 -20.12
CA PHE A 238 -7.24 1.86 -21.26
C PHE A 238 -6.13 0.89 -21.67
N LYS A 239 -5.85 0.86 -22.97
CA LYS A 239 -4.81 -0.01 -23.56
C LYS A 239 -3.96 0.77 -24.55
N PRO A 240 -3.21 1.79 -24.08
CA PRO A 240 -2.33 2.56 -24.98
C PRO A 240 -1.22 1.69 -25.58
N TRP A 241 -0.94 1.90 -26.84
CA TRP A 241 0.18 1.29 -27.53
C TRP A 241 1.42 2.17 -27.39
N VAL A 242 2.48 1.63 -26.82
CA VAL A 242 3.76 2.33 -26.67
C VAL A 242 4.75 1.81 -27.70
N TYR A 243 4.73 2.41 -28.88
CA TYR A 243 5.47 1.93 -30.06
C TYR A 243 7.00 1.97 -29.94
N HIS A 244 7.55 2.75 -29.03
CA HIS A 244 8.98 2.91 -28.86
C HIS A 244 9.49 2.38 -27.51
N SER A 245 8.83 1.37 -26.96
CA SER A 245 9.17 0.80 -25.65
C SER A 245 10.58 0.19 -25.62
N ASN A 246 11.09 -0.32 -26.74
CA ASN A 246 12.36 -1.04 -26.79
C ASN A 246 13.56 -0.25 -26.28
N PRO A 247 13.84 1.00 -26.71
CA PRO A 247 15.00 1.73 -26.22
C PRO A 247 14.83 2.24 -24.79
N ASN A 248 13.60 2.27 -24.26
CA ASN A 248 13.27 2.80 -22.95
C ASN A 248 12.66 1.74 -21.99
N ARG A 249 12.85 0.45 -22.28
CA ARG A 249 12.53 -0.61 -21.32
C ARG A 249 13.25 -0.36 -20.00
N TRP A 250 12.51 -0.44 -18.91
CA TRP A 250 13.10 -0.29 -17.60
C TRP A 250 13.95 -1.52 -17.24
N SER A 251 15.13 -1.28 -16.72
CA SER A 251 16.01 -2.29 -16.16
C SER A 251 17.00 -1.63 -15.20
N PRO A 252 17.71 -2.37 -14.34
CA PRO A 252 18.77 -1.82 -13.49
C PRO A 252 19.86 -1.06 -14.28
N ALA A 253 20.14 -1.43 -15.51
CA ALA A 253 21.09 -0.75 -16.38
C ALA A 253 20.49 0.49 -17.07
N ASN A 254 19.17 0.55 -17.25
CA ASN A 254 18.45 1.63 -17.91
C ASN A 254 17.15 1.98 -17.13
N PRO A 255 17.23 2.61 -15.94
CA PRO A 255 16.10 2.85 -15.08
C PRO A 255 15.27 4.06 -15.52
N LYS A 256 14.84 4.07 -16.78
CA LYS A 256 14.03 5.17 -17.33
C LYS A 256 12.57 5.01 -16.98
N LEU A 257 11.97 6.11 -16.49
CA LEU A 257 10.58 6.20 -16.12
C LEU A 257 9.84 7.17 -17.03
N TYR A 258 8.64 6.82 -17.39
CA TYR A 258 7.68 7.67 -18.10
C TYR A 258 6.81 8.42 -17.07
N ASP A 259 6.33 9.60 -17.45
CA ASP A 259 5.33 10.32 -16.69
C ASP A 259 3.94 9.97 -17.19
N LEU A 260 3.14 9.35 -16.33
CA LEU A 260 1.72 9.14 -16.55
C LEU A 260 0.95 10.15 -15.69
N MET A 261 0.15 10.99 -16.33
CA MET A 261 -0.75 11.90 -15.67
C MET A 261 -2.17 11.39 -15.87
N LEU A 262 -2.77 10.79 -14.85
CA LEU A 262 -4.22 10.54 -14.83
C LEU A 262 -4.95 11.84 -14.48
N TYR A 263 -6.16 12.00 -15.03
CA TYR A 263 -7.01 13.13 -14.69
C TYR A 263 -8.49 12.75 -14.81
N THR A 264 -9.32 13.50 -14.09
CA THR A 264 -10.77 13.39 -14.21
C THR A 264 -11.36 14.71 -14.67
N LYS A 265 -12.53 14.63 -15.36
CA LYS A 265 -13.37 15.78 -15.68
C LYS A 265 -14.80 15.45 -15.28
N ARG A 266 -15.55 16.49 -14.95
CA ARG A 266 -17.00 16.43 -14.80
C ARG A 266 -17.64 17.55 -15.62
N ASN A 267 -18.58 17.20 -16.49
CA ASN A 267 -19.23 18.15 -17.42
C ASN A 267 -18.19 18.91 -18.29
N GLY A 268 -17.15 18.23 -18.76
CA GLY A 268 -16.07 18.81 -19.57
C GLY A 268 -15.07 19.68 -18.79
N ILE A 269 -15.27 19.91 -17.49
CA ILE A 269 -14.37 20.70 -16.65
C ILE A 269 -13.38 19.78 -15.96
N LEU A 270 -12.08 20.06 -16.08
CA LEU A 270 -11.01 19.36 -15.38
C LEU A 270 -11.20 19.47 -13.87
N TRP A 271 -11.11 18.34 -13.19
CA TRP A 271 -11.45 18.22 -11.81
C TRP A 271 -10.26 17.85 -10.91
N GLU A 272 -9.45 16.87 -11.32
CA GLU A 272 -8.29 16.39 -10.56
C GLU A 272 -7.20 15.86 -11.48
N TYR A 273 -5.96 15.91 -11.00
CA TYR A 273 -4.78 15.36 -11.63
C TYR A 273 -4.04 14.46 -10.65
N MET A 274 -3.57 13.31 -11.11
CA MET A 274 -2.81 12.32 -10.33
C MET A 274 -1.57 11.90 -11.11
N PRO A 275 -0.38 12.24 -10.62
CA PRO A 275 0.89 11.91 -11.27
C PRO A 275 1.37 10.52 -10.88
N PHE A 276 1.87 9.75 -11.85
CA PHE A 276 2.56 8.49 -11.64
C PHE A 276 3.86 8.43 -12.44
N LYS A 277 4.84 7.70 -11.91
CA LYS A 277 6.04 7.31 -12.65
C LYS A 277 5.90 5.85 -13.08
N VAL A 278 6.08 5.57 -14.36
CA VAL A 278 5.87 4.24 -14.91
C VAL A 278 7.14 3.77 -15.63
N GLY A 279 7.68 2.65 -15.19
CA GLY A 279 8.75 1.96 -15.90
C GLY A 279 8.18 0.84 -16.77
N PHE A 280 8.56 0.76 -18.03
CA PHE A 280 8.12 -0.32 -18.91
C PHE A 280 8.94 -1.57 -18.65
N ALA A 281 8.43 -2.40 -17.75
CA ALA A 281 9.01 -3.67 -17.34
C ALA A 281 7.97 -4.79 -17.46
N GLU A 282 8.42 -5.97 -17.87
CA GLU A 282 7.61 -7.17 -17.99
C GLU A 282 8.35 -8.29 -17.27
N TYR A 283 7.67 -8.94 -16.34
CA TYR A 283 8.22 -10.01 -15.54
C TYR A 283 7.34 -11.26 -15.58
N GLY A 284 7.96 -12.38 -15.36
CA GLY A 284 7.34 -13.69 -15.23
C GLY A 284 8.34 -14.69 -14.68
N TYR A 285 8.10 -15.95 -14.91
CA TYR A 285 9.00 -17.04 -14.55
C TYR A 285 8.93 -18.15 -15.61
N ASN A 286 9.97 -18.98 -15.65
CA ASN A 286 10.05 -20.07 -16.59
C ASN A 286 9.89 -21.44 -15.91
N ASP A 287 9.80 -22.50 -16.70
CA ASP A 287 9.64 -23.89 -16.22
C ASP A 287 10.83 -24.39 -15.37
N LYS A 288 11.93 -23.64 -15.29
CA LYS A 288 13.09 -23.96 -14.46
C LYS A 288 13.06 -23.21 -13.12
N GLY A 289 11.93 -22.57 -12.76
CA GLY A 289 11.81 -21.80 -11.53
C GLY A 289 12.65 -20.51 -11.51
N GLN A 290 12.97 -19.92 -12.66
CA GLN A 290 13.75 -18.69 -12.72
C GLN A 290 12.85 -17.51 -13.04
N ILE A 291 12.99 -16.42 -12.30
CA ILE A 291 12.35 -15.13 -12.62
C ILE A 291 12.90 -14.62 -13.94
N THR A 292 12.02 -14.15 -14.82
CA THR A 292 12.37 -13.62 -16.13
C THR A 292 11.98 -12.15 -16.27
N ALA A 293 12.75 -11.40 -17.05
CA ALA A 293 12.38 -10.09 -17.57
C ALA A 293 12.36 -10.15 -19.09
N PHE A 294 11.24 -9.75 -19.71
CA PHE A 294 11.04 -9.87 -21.16
C PHE A 294 11.37 -11.27 -21.70
N GLY A 295 10.95 -12.29 -20.96
CA GLY A 295 11.20 -13.70 -21.28
C GLY A 295 12.63 -14.19 -21.08
N GLN A 296 13.56 -13.35 -20.60
CA GLN A 296 14.96 -13.73 -20.35
C GLN A 296 15.21 -13.94 -18.85
N PRO A 297 15.85 -15.06 -18.46
CA PRO A 297 16.16 -15.34 -17.07
C PRO A 297 17.03 -14.23 -16.44
N LEU A 298 16.65 -13.82 -15.23
CA LEU A 298 17.43 -12.87 -14.44
C LEU A 298 18.52 -13.57 -13.65
N GLN A 299 19.70 -12.94 -13.59
CA GLN A 299 20.75 -13.32 -12.66
C GLN A 299 20.70 -12.40 -11.45
N LEU A 300 20.10 -12.88 -10.35
CA LEU A 300 19.88 -12.10 -9.15
C LEU A 300 21.01 -12.25 -8.15
N LYS A 301 21.47 -11.12 -7.62
CA LYS A 301 22.31 -11.04 -6.43
C LYS A 301 21.50 -10.30 -5.38
N GLU A 302 20.76 -11.08 -4.60
CA GLU A 302 19.80 -10.61 -3.61
C GLU A 302 20.50 -10.19 -2.31
N SER A 303 19.95 -9.17 -1.65
CA SER A 303 20.30 -8.75 -0.30
C SER A 303 19.04 -8.40 0.47
N ARG A 304 18.92 -8.92 1.71
CA ARG A 304 17.88 -8.45 2.63
C ARG A 304 18.14 -6.99 2.98
N TYR A 305 17.10 -6.17 2.86
CA TYR A 305 17.19 -4.75 3.16
C TYR A 305 15.80 -4.17 3.43
N ASN A 306 15.65 -3.52 4.56
CA ASN A 306 14.50 -2.67 4.87
C ASN A 306 14.94 -1.20 4.82
N ALA A 307 14.04 -0.31 4.43
CA ALA A 307 14.31 1.12 4.36
C ALA A 307 14.78 1.68 5.72
N ALA A 308 15.72 2.60 5.68
CA ALA A 308 16.11 3.40 6.85
C ALA A 308 14.95 4.33 7.27
N ALA A 309 15.11 5.01 8.40
CA ALA A 309 14.08 5.90 8.94
C ALA A 309 13.75 7.10 8.03
N ASP A 310 14.63 7.44 7.09
CA ASP A 310 14.43 8.54 6.16
C ASP A 310 14.84 8.21 4.72
N ARG A 311 14.21 8.95 3.80
CA ARG A 311 14.39 8.79 2.35
C ARG A 311 15.83 9.01 1.89
N ALA A 312 16.52 10.01 2.44
CA ALA A 312 17.87 10.39 1.99
C ALA A 312 18.92 9.33 2.37
N THR A 313 18.85 8.82 3.58
CA THR A 313 19.69 7.73 4.05
C THR A 313 19.45 6.46 3.22
N THR A 314 18.18 6.09 3.01
CA THR A 314 17.82 4.94 2.19
C THR A 314 18.34 5.06 0.75
N GLU A 315 18.17 6.21 0.11
CA GLU A 315 18.69 6.41 -1.26
C GLU A 315 20.21 6.24 -1.34
N LYS A 316 20.94 6.74 -0.34
CA LYS A 316 22.39 6.58 -0.24
C LYS A 316 22.79 5.10 -0.07
N GLU A 317 22.10 4.37 0.80
CA GLU A 317 22.38 2.96 1.09
C GLU A 317 22.04 2.07 -0.12
N VAL A 318 20.89 2.28 -0.77
CA VAL A 318 20.50 1.54 -1.99
C VAL A 318 21.53 1.76 -3.11
N LYS A 319 21.99 2.99 -3.32
CA LYS A 319 23.08 3.28 -4.27
C LYS A 319 24.39 2.57 -3.92
N ALA A 320 24.72 2.51 -2.63
CA ALA A 320 25.92 1.83 -2.17
C ALA A 320 25.83 0.30 -2.36
N LEU A 321 24.66 -0.30 -2.11
CA LEU A 321 24.41 -1.72 -2.37
C LEU A 321 24.52 -2.04 -3.86
N LYS A 322 23.92 -1.23 -4.71
CA LYS A 322 24.04 -1.36 -6.17
C LYS A 322 25.51 -1.28 -6.63
N ALA A 323 26.30 -0.35 -6.08
CA ALA A 323 27.72 -0.20 -6.40
C ALA A 323 28.56 -1.43 -6.00
N LYS A 324 28.11 -2.20 -4.98
CA LYS A 324 28.72 -3.48 -4.58
C LYS A 324 28.25 -4.67 -5.43
N GLY A 325 27.45 -4.40 -6.48
CA GLY A 325 26.94 -5.39 -7.41
C GLY A 325 25.68 -6.13 -6.92
N ILE A 326 25.03 -5.69 -5.83
CA ILE A 326 23.69 -6.14 -5.47
C ILE A 326 22.71 -5.56 -6.49
N ASN A 327 21.85 -6.39 -7.04
CA ASN A 327 20.86 -5.98 -8.05
C ASN A 327 19.42 -6.28 -7.65
N CYS A 328 19.21 -6.94 -6.49
CA CYS A 328 17.90 -7.25 -5.95
C CYS A 328 17.86 -7.00 -4.44
N LEU A 329 16.82 -6.31 -3.97
CA LEU A 329 16.55 -6.12 -2.55
C LEU A 329 15.34 -6.95 -2.14
N SER A 330 15.37 -7.47 -0.91
CA SER A 330 14.31 -8.30 -0.34
C SER A 330 13.96 -7.76 1.05
N PRO A 331 12.98 -6.88 1.17
CA PRO A 331 12.48 -6.43 2.46
C PRO A 331 11.73 -7.56 3.18
N THR A 332 11.57 -7.43 4.50
CA THR A 332 10.85 -8.41 5.33
C THR A 332 9.37 -8.09 5.51
N HIS A 333 8.95 -6.92 5.08
CA HIS A 333 7.57 -6.42 5.13
C HIS A 333 7.40 -5.28 4.13
N PRO A 334 6.17 -4.85 3.80
CA PRO A 334 5.95 -3.73 2.89
C PRO A 334 6.66 -2.46 3.37
N GLN A 335 7.33 -1.79 2.47
CA GLN A 335 8.11 -0.59 2.76
C GLN A 335 7.31 0.68 2.45
N PRO A 336 7.74 1.86 2.94
CA PRO A 336 7.16 3.14 2.52
C PRO A 336 7.23 3.30 1.01
N GLN A 337 6.20 3.93 0.42
CA GLN A 337 6.09 4.11 -1.04
C GLN A 337 7.36 4.70 -1.67
N TRP A 338 7.96 5.70 -1.01
CA TRP A 338 9.19 6.33 -1.47
C TRP A 338 10.41 5.39 -1.56
N PHE A 339 10.38 4.22 -0.88
CA PHE A 339 11.42 3.20 -1.04
C PHE A 339 11.38 2.59 -2.44
N TYR A 340 10.18 2.23 -2.90
CA TYR A 340 10.00 1.68 -4.25
C TYR A 340 10.32 2.73 -5.32
N ASP A 341 9.95 4.02 -5.10
CA ASP A 341 10.36 5.12 -5.97
C ASP A 341 11.89 5.25 -6.11
N ILE A 342 12.61 5.05 -4.99
CA ILE A 342 14.07 5.03 -4.98
C ILE A 342 14.59 3.86 -5.80
N CYS A 343 14.03 2.65 -5.60
CA CYS A 343 14.43 1.46 -6.32
C CYS A 343 14.16 1.59 -7.83
N ASP A 344 13.01 2.12 -8.22
CA ASP A 344 12.68 2.44 -9.61
C ASP A 344 13.68 3.41 -10.24
N LYS A 345 14.00 4.51 -9.54
CA LYS A 345 14.90 5.56 -9.99
C LYS A 345 16.37 5.12 -10.02
N VAL A 346 16.82 4.42 -9.00
CA VAL A 346 18.21 3.92 -8.91
C VAL A 346 18.41 2.76 -9.86
N GLY A 347 17.37 2.01 -10.16
CA GLY A 347 17.41 0.79 -10.97
C GLY A 347 17.99 -0.38 -10.17
N ILE A 348 17.18 -0.91 -9.25
CA ILE A 348 17.45 -2.12 -8.49
C ILE A 348 16.16 -2.91 -8.35
N TYR A 349 16.21 -4.22 -8.54
CA TYR A 349 15.04 -5.07 -8.41
C TYR A 349 14.60 -5.20 -6.95
N VAL A 350 13.32 -5.51 -6.74
CA VAL A 350 12.76 -5.80 -5.42
C VAL A 350 11.88 -7.05 -5.51
N ILE A 351 12.07 -7.97 -4.57
CA ILE A 351 11.11 -9.03 -4.26
C ILE A 351 10.41 -8.59 -3.00
N ASP A 352 9.19 -8.05 -3.16
CA ASP A 352 8.45 -7.53 -2.00
C ASP A 352 7.88 -8.66 -1.15
N CYS A 353 7.66 -8.42 0.14
CA CYS A 353 7.28 -9.45 1.09
C CYS A 353 6.12 -8.97 1.97
N ALA A 354 5.13 -9.84 2.17
CA ALA A 354 4.11 -9.59 3.17
C ALA A 354 4.70 -9.67 4.59
N ALA A 355 4.12 -8.90 5.51
CA ALA A 355 4.55 -8.85 6.90
C ALA A 355 4.14 -10.13 7.67
N ILE A 356 4.58 -11.28 7.18
CA ILE A 356 4.32 -12.60 7.74
C ILE A 356 5.65 -13.28 8.05
N SER A 357 5.83 -13.67 9.33
CA SER A 357 6.97 -14.47 9.80
C SER A 357 6.53 -15.22 11.04
N SER A 358 6.22 -16.48 10.92
CA SER A 358 5.58 -17.28 11.98
C SER A 358 6.25 -18.65 12.11
N PRO A 359 7.46 -18.70 12.69
CA PRO A 359 8.21 -19.93 12.86
C PRO A 359 7.68 -20.84 13.98
N THR A 360 7.00 -20.29 14.98
CA THR A 360 6.52 -21.06 16.13
C THR A 360 5.46 -22.08 15.69
N GLY A 361 5.68 -23.33 16.03
CA GLY A 361 4.80 -24.45 15.66
C GLY A 361 4.81 -24.77 14.15
N ALA A 362 5.85 -24.37 13.40
CA ALA A 362 5.91 -24.47 11.94
C ALA A 362 5.59 -25.87 11.39
N ASP A 363 5.96 -26.93 12.13
CA ASP A 363 5.74 -28.33 11.74
C ASP A 363 4.35 -28.87 12.14
N ASP A 364 3.57 -28.13 12.92
CA ASP A 364 2.25 -28.57 13.38
C ASP A 364 1.17 -28.22 12.36
N ARG A 365 0.77 -29.19 11.54
CA ARG A 365 -0.25 -29.04 10.49
C ARG A 365 -1.69 -29.20 11.00
N THR A 366 -1.89 -29.38 12.29
CA THR A 366 -3.24 -29.45 12.86
C THR A 366 -3.94 -28.09 12.85
N ILE A 367 -5.26 -28.07 12.96
CA ILE A 367 -6.03 -26.82 13.08
C ILE A 367 -5.53 -26.08 14.31
N ALA A 368 -5.14 -24.82 14.12
CA ALA A 368 -4.56 -23.97 15.15
C ALA A 368 -3.18 -24.41 15.70
N GLY A 369 -2.56 -25.41 15.16
CA GLY A 369 -1.19 -25.83 15.54
C GLY A 369 -0.14 -24.79 15.16
N THR A 370 -0.34 -24.11 14.04
CA THR A 370 0.44 -22.95 13.60
C THR A 370 -0.50 -21.79 13.25
N SER A 371 0.00 -20.55 13.26
CA SER A 371 -0.77 -19.37 12.84
C SER A 371 -1.27 -19.52 11.39
N ALA A 372 -0.52 -20.17 10.49
CA ALA A 372 -0.92 -20.45 9.12
C ALA A 372 -2.13 -21.41 9.01
N ASN A 373 -2.43 -22.19 10.05
CA ASN A 373 -3.60 -23.08 10.15
C ASN A 373 -4.63 -22.62 11.18
N ALA A 374 -4.55 -21.39 11.67
CA ALA A 374 -5.50 -20.78 12.57
C ALA A 374 -6.63 -20.09 11.80
N PRO A 375 -7.87 -20.63 11.78
CA PRO A 375 -8.95 -20.11 10.92
C PRO A 375 -9.31 -18.65 11.21
N TRP A 376 -9.20 -18.22 12.47
CA TRP A 376 -9.48 -16.83 12.86
C TRP A 376 -8.45 -15.81 12.42
N LEU A 377 -7.28 -16.24 11.91
CA LEU A 377 -6.23 -15.39 11.36
C LEU A 377 -6.28 -15.27 9.82
N LEU A 378 -7.22 -15.96 9.15
CA LEU A 378 -7.31 -15.96 7.70
C LEU A 378 -7.41 -14.54 7.12
N GLU A 379 -8.31 -13.71 7.66
CA GLU A 379 -8.48 -12.33 7.21
C GLU A 379 -7.19 -11.51 7.34
N ASP A 380 -6.45 -11.69 8.44
CA ASP A 380 -5.19 -10.98 8.68
C ASP A 380 -4.09 -11.41 7.67
N TYR A 381 -4.03 -12.70 7.32
CA TYR A 381 -3.13 -13.19 6.27
C TYR A 381 -3.47 -12.59 4.90
N LEU A 382 -4.75 -12.64 4.52
CA LEU A 382 -5.20 -12.10 3.23
C LEU A 382 -4.98 -10.59 3.15
N MET A 383 -5.31 -9.84 4.21
CA MET A 383 -5.10 -8.40 4.27
C MET A 383 -3.63 -8.01 4.12
N ARG A 384 -2.71 -8.71 4.80
CA ARG A 384 -1.26 -8.45 4.71
C ARG A 384 -0.74 -8.66 3.29
N VAL A 385 -1.16 -9.75 2.67
CA VAL A 385 -0.72 -10.10 1.31
C VAL A 385 -1.33 -9.16 0.26
N GLU A 386 -2.61 -8.84 0.37
CA GLU A 386 -3.26 -7.90 -0.54
C GLU A 386 -2.70 -6.48 -0.40
N THR A 387 -2.43 -6.01 0.83
CA THR A 387 -1.80 -4.70 1.06
C THR A 387 -0.41 -4.63 0.43
N MET A 388 0.43 -5.66 0.59
CA MET A 388 1.71 -5.74 -0.09
C MET A 388 1.54 -5.59 -1.60
N TYR A 389 0.64 -6.39 -2.20
CA TYR A 389 0.40 -6.38 -3.64
C TYR A 389 -0.09 -5.02 -4.14
N ARG A 390 -1.18 -4.49 -3.55
CA ARG A 390 -1.81 -3.25 -3.99
C ARG A 390 -0.86 -2.06 -3.95
N ARG A 391 -0.01 -1.98 -2.94
CA ARG A 391 0.96 -0.90 -2.80
C ARG A 391 2.11 -0.98 -3.79
N ALA A 392 2.57 -2.19 -4.09
CA ALA A 392 3.78 -2.42 -4.88
C ALA A 392 3.50 -2.68 -6.37
N GLN A 393 2.27 -3.02 -6.75
CA GLN A 393 1.91 -3.52 -8.09
C GLN A 393 2.35 -2.63 -9.25
N ASN A 394 2.38 -1.31 -9.07
CA ASN A 394 2.67 -0.33 -10.14
C ASN A 394 4.15 0.00 -10.28
N HIS A 395 5.03 -0.53 -9.41
CA HIS A 395 6.46 -0.24 -9.45
C HIS A 395 7.21 -1.15 -10.41
N ALA A 396 8.04 -0.56 -11.25
CA ALA A 396 8.85 -1.28 -12.23
C ALA A 396 9.96 -2.13 -11.59
N CYS A 397 10.39 -1.79 -10.39
CA CYS A 397 11.40 -2.56 -9.66
C CYS A 397 10.87 -3.88 -9.09
N ILE A 398 9.56 -4.05 -8.92
CA ILE A 398 8.96 -5.25 -8.34
C ILE A 398 8.95 -6.40 -9.35
N ILE A 399 9.72 -7.44 -9.06
CA ILE A 399 9.87 -8.61 -9.95
C ILE A 399 9.14 -9.86 -9.46
N ALA A 400 8.82 -9.92 -8.17
CA ALA A 400 8.09 -11.02 -7.55
C ALA A 400 7.49 -10.58 -6.20
N PHE A 401 6.57 -11.40 -5.67
CA PHE A 401 5.94 -11.21 -4.37
C PHE A 401 6.20 -12.43 -3.49
N ARG A 402 6.70 -12.21 -2.28
CA ARG A 402 6.93 -13.26 -1.29
C ARG A 402 5.79 -13.28 -0.28
N LEU A 403 5.14 -14.45 -0.10
CA LEU A 403 3.99 -14.61 0.80
C LEU A 403 4.37 -14.44 2.26
N ALA A 404 5.54 -14.95 2.65
CA ALA A 404 6.01 -14.88 4.04
C ALA A 404 7.53 -14.98 4.09
N ASN A 405 8.12 -14.51 5.20
CA ASN A 405 9.54 -14.70 5.50
C ASN A 405 9.79 -16.16 5.95
N ALA A 406 10.92 -16.71 5.57
CA ALA A 406 11.38 -18.00 6.08
C ALA A 406 12.23 -17.81 7.37
N PRO A 407 12.15 -18.72 8.35
CA PRO A 407 11.24 -19.86 8.38
C PRO A 407 9.84 -19.45 8.83
N SER A 408 8.82 -20.01 8.18
CA SER A 408 7.43 -19.90 8.62
C SER A 408 6.74 -21.23 8.36
N GLY A 409 5.77 -21.61 9.18
CA GLY A 409 4.97 -22.81 8.94
C GLY A 409 4.05 -22.63 7.72
N ASN A 410 3.88 -23.67 6.90
CA ASN A 410 2.92 -23.66 5.82
C ASN A 410 1.53 -24.10 6.30
N GLY A 411 0.46 -23.64 5.66
CA GLY A 411 -0.89 -24.01 6.03
C GLY A 411 -1.98 -23.30 5.23
N TYR A 412 -3.22 -23.56 5.63
CA TYR A 412 -4.43 -23.12 4.93
C TYR A 412 -4.46 -21.62 4.60
N ASN A 413 -4.04 -20.77 5.53
CA ASN A 413 -4.08 -19.30 5.34
C ASN A 413 -3.10 -18.88 4.22
N LEU A 414 -1.94 -19.53 4.10
CA LEU A 414 -0.97 -19.25 3.03
C LEU A 414 -1.42 -19.82 1.68
N TYR A 415 -2.14 -20.95 1.65
CA TYR A 415 -2.77 -21.42 0.41
C TYR A 415 -3.79 -20.41 -0.10
N LYS A 416 -4.63 -19.88 0.78
CA LYS A 416 -5.61 -18.84 0.43
C LYS A 416 -4.96 -17.51 0.03
N ALA A 417 -3.86 -17.14 0.64
CA ALA A 417 -3.07 -15.97 0.27
C ALA A 417 -2.46 -16.12 -1.15
N TYR A 418 -1.95 -17.30 -1.48
CA TYR A 418 -1.48 -17.61 -2.84
C TYR A 418 -2.62 -17.51 -3.86
N GLU A 419 -3.76 -18.18 -3.60
CA GLU A 419 -4.95 -18.12 -4.46
C GLU A 419 -5.42 -16.68 -4.70
N LEU A 420 -5.41 -15.86 -3.64
CA LEU A 420 -5.77 -14.44 -3.74
C LEU A 420 -4.85 -13.70 -4.71
N LEU A 421 -3.52 -13.81 -4.56
CA LEU A 421 -2.58 -13.14 -5.49
C LEU A 421 -2.74 -13.64 -6.92
N LYS A 422 -2.93 -14.95 -7.13
CA LYS A 422 -3.18 -15.51 -8.47
C LYS A 422 -4.46 -14.96 -9.10
N SER A 423 -5.48 -14.65 -8.28
CA SER A 423 -6.75 -14.10 -8.77
C SER A 423 -6.62 -12.70 -9.39
N PHE A 424 -5.56 -11.95 -9.06
CA PHE A 424 -5.30 -10.64 -9.65
C PHE A 424 -4.76 -10.73 -11.10
N GLY A 425 -4.38 -11.93 -11.56
CA GLY A 425 -3.92 -12.15 -12.93
C GLY A 425 -2.57 -11.49 -13.25
N ASP A 426 -1.74 -11.26 -12.24
CA ASP A 426 -0.37 -10.77 -12.40
C ASP A 426 0.55 -11.90 -12.91
N THR A 427 1.51 -11.56 -13.75
CA THR A 427 2.46 -12.52 -14.35
C THR A 427 3.73 -12.72 -13.50
N ARG A 428 3.94 -11.87 -12.50
CA ARG A 428 5.07 -11.96 -11.59
C ARG A 428 4.97 -13.20 -10.71
N ALA A 429 6.13 -13.77 -10.38
CA ALA A 429 6.17 -14.96 -9.53
C ALA A 429 5.68 -14.66 -8.11
N ILE A 430 4.97 -15.60 -7.54
CA ILE A 430 4.64 -15.66 -6.12
C ILE A 430 5.59 -16.68 -5.50
N ILE A 431 6.35 -16.26 -4.47
CA ILE A 431 7.40 -17.03 -3.84
C ILE A 431 7.00 -17.35 -2.40
N TYR A 432 7.19 -18.60 -2.02
CA TYR A 432 7.10 -19.02 -0.64
C TYR A 432 8.15 -20.08 -0.32
N ASP A 433 9.24 -19.67 0.33
CA ASP A 433 10.37 -20.57 0.66
C ASP A 433 9.96 -21.71 1.62
N GLY A 434 8.89 -21.52 2.42
CA GLY A 434 8.32 -22.55 3.30
C GLY A 434 7.28 -23.48 2.65
N ALA A 435 7.12 -23.44 1.34
CA ALA A 435 6.19 -24.32 0.62
C ALA A 435 6.67 -25.78 0.62
N GLU A 436 7.99 -26.01 0.63
CA GLU A 436 8.62 -27.34 0.71
C GLU A 436 8.06 -28.33 -0.33
N GLY A 437 7.95 -27.86 -1.58
CA GLY A 437 7.41 -28.64 -2.71
C GLY A 437 5.89 -28.65 -2.82
N GLU A 438 5.18 -27.88 -2.01
CA GLU A 438 3.74 -27.71 -2.14
C GLU A 438 3.39 -26.62 -3.18
N TRP A 439 2.13 -26.59 -3.62
CA TRP A 439 1.68 -25.82 -4.79
C TRP A 439 1.52 -24.30 -4.55
N ASN A 440 1.68 -23.80 -3.35
CA ASN A 440 1.48 -22.40 -3.02
C ASN A 440 2.76 -21.54 -3.21
N THR A 441 3.55 -21.91 -4.20
CA THR A 441 4.67 -21.14 -4.74
C THR A 441 4.77 -21.36 -6.25
N ASP A 442 5.20 -20.34 -7.00
CA ASP A 442 5.46 -20.47 -8.44
C ASP A 442 6.89 -20.91 -8.74
N ILE A 443 7.81 -20.67 -7.82
CA ILE A 443 9.23 -21.00 -7.91
C ILE A 443 9.74 -21.47 -6.54
N GLU A 444 10.65 -22.44 -6.56
CA GLU A 444 11.33 -22.97 -5.37
C GLU A 444 12.70 -22.33 -5.16
#